data_bc2bd705a068729953c0665087f0c8e4
#
_entry.id   bc2bd705a068729953c0665087f0c8e4
#
_cell.length_a   1.000
_cell.length_b   1.000
_cell.length_c   1.000
_cell.angle_alpha   90.00
_cell.angle_beta   90.00
_cell.angle_gamma   90.00
#
_symmetry.space_group_name_H-M   'P 1'
#
loop_
_entity.id
_entity.type
_entity.pdbx_description
1 polymer ?
#
loop_
_entity_poly.entity_id
_entity_poly.type
_entity_poly.pdbx_seq_one_letter_code
_entity_poly.pdbx_strand_id
1 'polypeptide(L)'
;LHFLETLYGYEWELSKSPAGAHQWIPKDGAGADTVPDPFVAGKKRAPVMLTTDLSLRFDPVYGPITRRWLENPAEFTDAFARAWYKLTHRDMGPVVRYLGPLVPSEELLWQDPVPAQNGPLIGDAEIAALKGQIQASGLSIAQLVTTTWAAASSFRGSDKRGGANGGRIRLQPQAGWAVNQPDELAQVLRVYEGIQDTFNAGGGVQVSFADLVVLGGAVGVEQAAQAAGFPVTVPFTPGRTDATQEQTDVESFDALETAADGFRNYVSKDAQIPAEFLLIDKANLLTLSAPELTVLIGGLRVLGANYQSSSLGVFTETPGALTNDFFVNLLDMGTEWTPSATDDNVYEGRDRATGAVTWTGSRVDLVFGSNSQLRAVAEAYATDDAKEKFVHDFVAAWTKVSNLDRFDVTA
;
A
#
# COMPACT_ATOMS: atom_id res chain seq x y z
N LEU A 1 -36.26 -12.15 1.79
CA LEU A 1 -37.36 -11.18 1.82
C LEU A 1 -38.12 -11.21 3.16
N HIS A 2 -38.25 -12.36 3.80
CA HIS A 2 -38.95 -12.58 5.07
C HIS A 2 -38.61 -11.56 6.17
N PHE A 3 -37.35 -11.14 6.27
CA PHE A 3 -36.93 -10.11 7.22
C PHE A 3 -37.65 -8.78 6.96
N LEU A 4 -37.70 -8.32 5.71
CA LEU A 4 -38.36 -7.07 5.34
C LEU A 4 -39.88 -7.15 5.51
N GLU A 5 -40.48 -8.28 5.16
CA GLU A 5 -41.92 -8.53 5.39
C GLU A 5 -42.24 -8.43 6.88
N THR A 6 -41.41 -9.01 7.74
CA THR A 6 -41.58 -8.93 9.20
C THR A 6 -41.35 -7.51 9.73
N LEU A 7 -40.28 -6.84 9.27
CA LEU A 7 -39.92 -5.47 9.69
C LEU A 7 -41.05 -4.47 9.42
N TYR A 8 -41.71 -4.58 8.28
CA TYR A 8 -42.79 -3.70 7.86
C TYR A 8 -44.20 -4.21 8.21
N GLY A 9 -44.33 -5.49 8.51
CA GLY A 9 -45.62 -6.14 8.82
C GLY A 9 -46.17 -5.85 10.20
N TYR A 10 -45.36 -5.32 11.12
CA TYR A 10 -45.78 -5.03 12.51
C TYR A 10 -45.48 -3.59 12.89
N GLU A 11 -46.23 -3.06 13.85
CA GLU A 11 -45.80 -1.93 14.67
C GLU A 11 -44.99 -2.43 15.88
N TRP A 12 -43.93 -1.71 16.20
CA TRP A 12 -42.94 -2.17 17.18
C TRP A 12 -42.97 -1.36 18.46
N GLU A 13 -42.84 -1.99 19.61
CA GLU A 13 -42.69 -1.37 20.92
C GLU A 13 -41.40 -1.83 21.61
N LEU A 14 -40.80 -0.94 22.41
CA LEU A 14 -39.56 -1.22 23.12
C LEU A 14 -39.82 -2.19 24.28
N SER A 15 -39.01 -3.22 24.39
CA SER A 15 -39.03 -4.23 25.43
C SER A 15 -37.59 -4.53 25.90
N LYS A 16 -37.48 -5.42 26.88
CA LYS A 16 -36.19 -5.93 27.34
C LYS A 16 -36.14 -7.45 27.19
N SER A 17 -34.96 -7.92 26.78
CA SER A 17 -34.63 -9.34 26.78
C SER A 17 -34.52 -9.87 28.22
N PRO A 18 -34.54 -11.18 28.46
CA PRO A 18 -34.28 -11.75 29.78
C PRO A 18 -32.97 -11.32 30.44
N ALA A 19 -31.98 -10.97 29.63
CA ALA A 19 -30.67 -10.42 30.07
C ALA A 19 -30.68 -8.90 30.27
N GLY A 20 -31.82 -8.22 30.10
CA GLY A 20 -31.97 -6.77 30.29
C GLY A 20 -31.58 -5.90 29.10
N ALA A 21 -31.13 -6.48 27.97
CA ALA A 21 -30.81 -5.72 26.74
C ALA A 21 -32.08 -5.20 26.06
N HIS A 22 -32.01 -4.03 25.44
CA HIS A 22 -33.10 -3.47 24.65
C HIS A 22 -33.38 -4.33 23.42
N GLN A 23 -34.66 -4.60 23.17
CA GLN A 23 -35.20 -5.25 21.99
C GLN A 23 -36.58 -4.68 21.68
N TRP A 24 -37.08 -4.96 20.51
CA TRP A 24 -38.37 -4.49 20.04
C TRP A 24 -39.25 -5.69 19.71
N ILE A 25 -40.51 -5.65 20.20
CA ILE A 25 -41.50 -6.67 19.97
C ILE A 25 -42.71 -6.06 19.24
N PRO A 26 -43.50 -6.85 18.52
CA PRO A 26 -44.76 -6.35 17.96
C PRO A 26 -45.70 -5.85 19.03
N LYS A 27 -46.35 -4.71 18.80
CA LYS A 27 -47.36 -4.14 19.69
C LYS A 27 -48.54 -5.08 19.87
N ASP A 28 -49.18 -4.96 21.04
CA ASP A 28 -50.43 -5.62 21.37
C ASP A 28 -50.38 -7.16 21.27
N GLY A 29 -49.21 -7.76 21.43
CA GLY A 29 -48.99 -9.20 21.34
C GLY A 29 -49.13 -9.78 19.94
N ALA A 30 -49.09 -8.95 18.90
CA ALA A 30 -49.13 -9.40 17.52
C ALA A 30 -48.02 -10.40 17.20
N GLY A 31 -48.25 -11.32 16.30
CA GLY A 31 -47.25 -12.28 15.83
C GLY A 31 -46.81 -13.34 16.85
N ALA A 32 -47.56 -13.56 17.95
CA ALA A 32 -47.18 -14.49 18.99
C ALA A 32 -46.91 -15.94 18.52
N ASP A 33 -47.57 -16.34 17.43
CA ASP A 33 -47.48 -17.69 16.88
C ASP A 33 -46.67 -17.73 15.54
N THR A 34 -45.82 -16.76 15.31
CA THR A 34 -45.12 -16.59 14.00
C THR A 34 -43.81 -17.35 13.96
N VAL A 35 -42.94 -17.16 14.95
CA VAL A 35 -41.58 -17.68 14.91
C VAL A 35 -41.48 -18.99 15.69
N PRO A 36 -41.01 -20.10 15.09
CA PRO A 36 -40.77 -21.33 15.83
C PRO A 36 -39.75 -21.14 16.98
N ASP A 37 -40.04 -21.71 18.15
CA ASP A 37 -39.08 -21.71 19.24
C ASP A 37 -37.91 -22.66 18.90
N PRO A 38 -36.64 -22.22 19.01
CA PRO A 38 -35.50 -23.04 18.62
C PRO A 38 -35.25 -24.24 19.56
N PHE A 39 -35.83 -24.21 20.76
CA PHE A 39 -35.52 -25.22 21.78
C PHE A 39 -36.71 -26.13 22.10
N VAL A 40 -37.94 -25.70 21.82
CA VAL A 40 -39.15 -26.45 22.17
C VAL A 40 -39.99 -26.72 20.94
N ALA A 41 -40.03 -27.98 20.51
CA ALA A 41 -40.82 -28.42 19.35
C ALA A 41 -42.31 -28.06 19.51
N GLY A 42 -42.90 -27.48 18.46
CA GLY A 42 -44.30 -27.07 18.43
C GLY A 42 -44.62 -25.76 19.12
N LYS A 43 -43.71 -25.20 19.94
CA LYS A 43 -43.86 -23.87 20.52
C LYS A 43 -43.51 -22.78 19.50
N LYS A 44 -44.24 -21.68 19.53
CA LYS A 44 -43.98 -20.49 18.72
C LYS A 44 -43.90 -19.26 19.63
N ARG A 45 -43.32 -18.18 19.08
CA ARG A 45 -43.16 -16.87 19.74
C ARG A 45 -43.31 -15.73 18.74
N ALA A 46 -43.46 -14.52 19.25
CA ALA A 46 -43.40 -13.31 18.43
C ALA A 46 -42.00 -13.09 17.89
N PRO A 47 -41.88 -12.45 16.72
CA PRO A 47 -40.60 -11.98 16.22
C PRO A 47 -40.02 -10.89 17.12
N VAL A 48 -38.69 -10.73 17.08
CA VAL A 48 -37.97 -9.71 17.84
C VAL A 48 -37.09 -8.96 16.87
N MET A 49 -37.01 -7.63 17.02
CA MET A 49 -36.08 -6.78 16.30
C MET A 49 -35.11 -6.08 17.27
N LEU A 50 -33.89 -5.83 16.80
CA LEU A 50 -32.96 -4.94 17.47
C LEU A 50 -33.17 -3.50 17.02
N THR A 51 -32.63 -2.53 17.76
CA THR A 51 -32.67 -1.11 17.35
C THR A 51 -32.00 -0.89 16.00
N THR A 52 -30.93 -1.64 15.72
CA THR A 52 -30.24 -1.65 14.42
C THR A 52 -31.12 -2.19 13.29
N ASP A 53 -31.98 -3.16 13.56
CA ASP A 53 -32.93 -3.66 12.55
C ASP A 53 -34.00 -2.62 12.23
N LEU A 54 -34.51 -1.92 13.25
CA LEU A 54 -35.49 -0.84 13.05
C LEU A 54 -34.91 0.38 12.34
N SER A 55 -33.61 0.61 12.43
CA SER A 55 -32.96 1.67 11.65
C SER A 55 -33.15 1.47 10.16
N LEU A 56 -33.22 0.23 9.68
CA LEU A 56 -33.49 -0.07 8.28
C LEU A 56 -34.88 0.35 7.81
N ARG A 57 -35.81 0.64 8.75
CA ARG A 57 -37.15 1.18 8.44
C ARG A 57 -37.25 2.69 8.68
N PHE A 58 -36.62 3.20 9.76
CA PHE A 58 -36.88 4.53 10.26
C PHE A 58 -35.80 5.55 9.91
N ASP A 59 -34.61 5.10 9.52
CA ASP A 59 -33.58 5.99 9.00
C ASP A 59 -34.00 6.58 7.64
N PRO A 60 -33.80 7.89 7.43
CA PRO A 60 -34.26 8.58 6.21
C PRO A 60 -33.56 8.12 4.92
N VAL A 61 -32.38 7.50 5.03
CA VAL A 61 -31.63 6.94 3.90
C VAL A 61 -32.00 5.47 3.66
N TYR A 62 -31.98 4.66 4.71
CA TYR A 62 -32.24 3.22 4.61
C TYR A 62 -33.72 2.88 4.36
N GLY A 63 -34.64 3.61 4.99
CA GLY A 63 -36.07 3.33 4.90
C GLY A 63 -36.61 3.29 3.47
N PRO A 64 -36.34 4.30 2.62
CA PRO A 64 -36.74 4.26 1.20
C PRO A 64 -36.17 3.08 0.42
N ILE A 65 -34.91 2.69 0.69
CA ILE A 65 -34.24 1.57 0.04
C ILE A 65 -34.91 0.24 0.41
N THR A 66 -35.09 -0.01 1.68
CA THR A 66 -35.66 -1.27 2.18
C THR A 66 -37.14 -1.39 1.83
N ARG A 67 -37.89 -0.27 1.77
CA ARG A 67 -39.26 -0.23 1.26
C ARG A 67 -39.31 -0.63 -0.20
N ARG A 68 -38.44 -0.06 -1.04
CA ARG A 68 -38.33 -0.39 -2.47
C ARG A 68 -38.02 -1.88 -2.67
N TRP A 69 -37.11 -2.41 -1.88
CA TRP A 69 -36.76 -3.84 -1.93
C TRP A 69 -37.88 -4.77 -1.49
N LEU A 70 -38.70 -4.35 -0.53
CA LEU A 70 -39.93 -5.10 -0.16
C LEU A 70 -40.89 -5.19 -1.33
N GLU A 71 -41.03 -4.09 -2.08
CA GLU A 71 -41.92 -3.98 -3.26
C GLU A 71 -41.31 -4.67 -4.49
N ASN A 72 -39.96 -4.78 -4.56
CA ASN A 72 -39.23 -5.34 -5.70
C ASN A 72 -38.24 -6.43 -5.24
N PRO A 73 -38.72 -7.65 -4.94
CA PRO A 73 -37.90 -8.74 -4.39
C PRO A 73 -36.67 -9.12 -5.23
N ALA A 74 -36.76 -9.02 -6.54
CA ALA A 74 -35.66 -9.33 -7.45
C ALA A 74 -34.50 -8.35 -7.29
N GLU A 75 -34.77 -7.05 -7.07
CA GLU A 75 -33.77 -6.04 -6.81
C GLU A 75 -33.03 -6.32 -5.47
N PHE A 76 -33.77 -6.72 -4.43
CA PHE A 76 -33.16 -7.13 -3.16
C PHE A 76 -32.21 -8.30 -3.34
N THR A 77 -32.63 -9.32 -4.10
CA THR A 77 -31.79 -10.52 -4.32
C THR A 77 -30.50 -10.18 -5.05
N ASP A 78 -30.57 -9.34 -6.08
CA ASP A 78 -29.37 -8.90 -6.82
C ASP A 78 -28.45 -8.04 -5.93
N ALA A 79 -29.01 -7.05 -5.23
CA ALA A 79 -28.26 -6.19 -4.33
C ALA A 79 -27.57 -6.98 -3.22
N PHE A 80 -28.27 -7.96 -2.63
CA PHE A 80 -27.69 -8.84 -1.61
C PHE A 80 -26.54 -9.69 -2.18
N ALA A 81 -26.74 -10.31 -3.35
CA ALA A 81 -25.71 -11.12 -4.00
C ALA A 81 -24.44 -10.30 -4.31
N ARG A 82 -24.62 -9.09 -4.83
CA ARG A 82 -23.50 -8.16 -5.11
C ARG A 82 -22.78 -7.72 -3.84
N ALA A 83 -23.53 -7.38 -2.78
CA ALA A 83 -22.93 -6.99 -1.51
C ALA A 83 -22.19 -8.16 -0.85
N TRP A 84 -22.75 -9.36 -0.90
CA TRP A 84 -22.12 -10.58 -0.40
C TRP A 84 -20.84 -10.91 -1.17
N TYR A 85 -20.89 -10.82 -2.49
CA TYR A 85 -19.72 -11.00 -3.35
C TYR A 85 -18.60 -10.00 -2.99
N LYS A 86 -18.94 -8.69 -2.89
CA LYS A 86 -17.99 -7.68 -2.47
C LYS A 86 -17.38 -7.98 -1.09
N LEU A 87 -18.21 -8.31 -0.10
CA LEU A 87 -17.77 -8.61 1.25
C LEU A 87 -16.76 -9.76 1.29
N THR A 88 -17.03 -10.84 0.54
CA THR A 88 -16.23 -12.08 0.60
C THR A 88 -15.01 -12.08 -0.33
N HIS A 89 -14.88 -11.11 -1.25
CA HIS A 89 -13.81 -11.06 -2.23
C HIS A 89 -12.94 -9.81 -2.16
N ARG A 90 -13.29 -8.85 -1.29
CA ARG A 90 -12.59 -7.57 -1.22
C ARG A 90 -11.13 -7.69 -0.83
N ASP A 91 -10.74 -8.72 -0.12
CA ASP A 91 -9.38 -9.03 0.31
C ASP A 91 -8.67 -10.09 -0.56
N MET A 92 -9.30 -10.51 -1.66
CA MET A 92 -8.73 -11.49 -2.57
C MET A 92 -7.86 -10.90 -3.68
N GLY A 93 -7.85 -9.58 -3.82
CA GLY A 93 -7.13 -8.87 -4.88
C GLY A 93 -7.88 -8.85 -6.22
N PRO A 94 -7.18 -8.53 -7.32
CA PRO A 94 -7.79 -8.38 -8.64
C PRO A 94 -8.31 -9.73 -9.19
N VAL A 95 -9.25 -9.63 -10.15
CA VAL A 95 -9.96 -10.80 -10.74
C VAL A 95 -9.00 -11.85 -11.32
N VAL A 96 -7.83 -11.45 -11.80
CA VAL A 96 -6.80 -12.38 -12.31
C VAL A 96 -6.38 -13.45 -11.29
N ARG A 97 -6.60 -13.22 -10.00
CA ARG A 97 -6.34 -14.19 -8.91
C ARG A 97 -7.45 -15.21 -8.70
N TYR A 98 -8.65 -14.99 -9.26
CA TYR A 98 -9.80 -15.86 -9.01
C TYR A 98 -9.72 -17.12 -9.86
N LEU A 99 -10.16 -18.23 -9.30
CA LEU A 99 -10.05 -19.55 -9.94
C LEU A 99 -11.42 -20.19 -10.14
N GLY A 100 -11.52 -20.96 -11.22
CA GLY A 100 -12.66 -21.82 -11.48
C GLY A 100 -13.72 -21.21 -12.41
N PRO A 101 -14.75 -22.00 -12.79
CA PRO A 101 -15.70 -21.64 -13.85
C PRO A 101 -16.80 -20.66 -13.39
N LEU A 102 -16.88 -20.36 -12.11
CA LEU A 102 -17.91 -19.48 -11.54
C LEU A 102 -17.42 -18.05 -11.31
N VAL A 103 -16.21 -17.72 -11.76
CA VAL A 103 -15.70 -16.34 -11.69
C VAL A 103 -16.61 -15.43 -12.51
N PRO A 104 -17.20 -14.37 -11.92
CA PRO A 104 -18.01 -13.42 -12.66
C PRO A 104 -17.21 -12.74 -13.77
N SER A 105 -17.83 -12.55 -14.93
CA SER A 105 -17.22 -11.87 -16.07
C SER A 105 -17.27 -10.34 -15.96
N GLU A 106 -18.11 -9.81 -15.06
CA GLU A 106 -18.23 -8.38 -14.81
C GLU A 106 -17.05 -7.89 -13.96
N GLU A 107 -16.29 -6.93 -14.47
CA GLU A 107 -15.28 -6.21 -13.69
C GLU A 107 -15.96 -5.12 -12.87
N LEU A 108 -15.69 -5.12 -11.57
CA LEU A 108 -16.27 -4.17 -10.64
C LEU A 108 -15.21 -3.15 -10.20
N LEU A 109 -15.58 -1.89 -10.08
CA LEU A 109 -14.68 -0.79 -9.77
C LEU A 109 -13.84 -1.04 -8.49
N TRP A 110 -14.44 -1.63 -7.46
CA TRP A 110 -13.77 -1.96 -6.20
C TRP A 110 -12.71 -3.07 -6.30
N GLN A 111 -12.59 -3.73 -7.46
CA GLN A 111 -11.57 -4.74 -7.74
C GLN A 111 -10.28 -4.15 -8.31
N ASP A 112 -10.19 -2.82 -8.40
CA ASP A 112 -9.07 -2.07 -8.98
C ASP A 112 -8.71 -2.52 -10.41
N PRO A 113 -9.68 -2.54 -11.35
CA PRO A 113 -9.48 -3.10 -12.68
C PRO A 113 -8.36 -2.34 -13.42
N VAL A 114 -7.62 -3.10 -14.22
CA VAL A 114 -6.63 -2.57 -15.15
C VAL A 114 -6.93 -3.11 -16.55
N PRO A 115 -6.64 -2.35 -17.62
CA PRO A 115 -6.82 -2.86 -18.97
C PRO A 115 -6.01 -4.13 -19.21
N ALA A 116 -6.55 -5.06 -19.98
CA ALA A 116 -5.78 -6.23 -20.39
C ALA A 116 -4.56 -5.81 -21.24
N GLN A 117 -3.45 -6.53 -21.06
CA GLN A 117 -2.28 -6.34 -21.91
C GLN A 117 -2.63 -6.71 -23.36
N ASN A 118 -2.47 -5.76 -24.26
CA ASN A 118 -2.75 -5.92 -25.69
C ASN A 118 -1.47 -5.73 -26.50
N GLY A 119 -1.16 -6.70 -27.34
CA GLY A 119 0.03 -6.65 -28.20
C GLY A 119 1.29 -7.27 -27.58
N PRO A 120 2.41 -7.27 -28.30
CA PRO A 120 3.67 -7.82 -27.83
C PRO A 120 4.26 -6.96 -26.70
N LEU A 121 4.94 -7.62 -25.77
CA LEU A 121 5.71 -6.96 -24.70
C LEU A 121 7.01 -6.37 -25.26
N ILE A 122 7.53 -5.31 -24.62
CA ILE A 122 8.87 -4.78 -24.87
C ILE A 122 9.91 -5.85 -24.56
N GLY A 123 10.90 -6.00 -25.45
CA GLY A 123 12.04 -6.91 -25.28
C GLY A 123 13.29 -6.21 -24.76
N ASP A 124 14.39 -6.95 -24.70
CA ASP A 124 15.66 -6.44 -24.12
C ASP A 124 16.19 -5.19 -24.83
N ALA A 125 15.99 -5.09 -26.17
CA ALA A 125 16.43 -3.93 -26.94
C ALA A 125 15.65 -2.66 -26.58
N GLU A 126 14.33 -2.77 -26.47
CA GLU A 126 13.45 -1.68 -26.08
C GLU A 126 13.69 -1.27 -24.61
N ILE A 127 13.86 -2.24 -23.71
CA ILE A 127 14.20 -2.00 -22.30
C ILE A 127 15.53 -1.23 -22.22
N ALA A 128 16.55 -1.62 -22.96
CA ALA A 128 17.83 -0.92 -22.96
C ALA A 128 17.70 0.51 -23.51
N ALA A 129 16.93 0.70 -24.58
CA ALA A 129 16.66 2.03 -25.15
C ALA A 129 15.92 2.94 -24.16
N LEU A 130 14.88 2.42 -23.48
CA LEU A 130 14.11 3.16 -22.47
C LEU A 130 14.98 3.51 -21.26
N LYS A 131 15.81 2.57 -20.76
CA LYS A 131 16.79 2.87 -19.71
C LYS A 131 17.71 4.01 -20.11
N GLY A 132 18.20 4.03 -21.36
CA GLY A 132 19.04 5.11 -21.88
C GLY A 132 18.31 6.47 -21.89
N GLN A 133 17.04 6.51 -22.27
CA GLN A 133 16.22 7.73 -22.24
C GLN A 133 15.98 8.21 -20.79
N ILE A 134 15.69 7.33 -19.87
CA ILE A 134 15.52 7.65 -18.45
C ILE A 134 16.83 8.21 -17.87
N GLN A 135 17.97 7.60 -18.16
CA GLN A 135 19.28 8.11 -17.72
C GLN A 135 19.57 9.51 -18.27
N ALA A 136 19.20 9.77 -19.52
CA ALA A 136 19.40 11.07 -20.18
C ALA A 136 18.38 12.14 -19.77
N SER A 137 17.34 11.80 -19.00
CA SER A 137 16.23 12.69 -18.64
C SER A 137 16.62 13.81 -17.66
N GLY A 138 17.73 13.65 -16.95
CA GLY A 138 18.17 14.58 -15.91
C GLY A 138 17.49 14.35 -14.54
N LEU A 139 16.62 13.35 -14.39
CA LEU A 139 16.07 12.97 -13.10
C LEU A 139 17.16 12.40 -12.18
N SER A 140 17.17 12.84 -10.93
CA SER A 140 18.12 12.33 -9.93
C SER A 140 17.78 10.89 -9.50
N ILE A 141 18.79 10.18 -8.98
CA ILE A 141 18.60 8.84 -8.37
C ILE A 141 17.50 8.87 -7.32
N ALA A 142 17.51 9.88 -6.45
CA ALA A 142 16.48 10.04 -5.43
C ALA A 142 15.06 10.16 -6.03
N GLN A 143 14.88 10.96 -7.08
CA GLN A 143 13.58 11.12 -7.76
C GLN A 143 13.11 9.81 -8.42
N LEU A 144 14.01 9.11 -9.11
CA LEU A 144 13.71 7.83 -9.77
C LEU A 144 13.27 6.77 -8.72
N VAL A 145 14.06 6.63 -7.66
CA VAL A 145 13.81 5.64 -6.59
C VAL A 145 12.56 6.00 -5.80
N THR A 146 12.39 7.26 -5.40
CA THR A 146 11.22 7.69 -4.60
C THR A 146 9.91 7.52 -5.38
N THR A 147 9.89 7.84 -6.68
CA THR A 147 8.69 7.70 -7.51
C THR A 147 8.29 6.24 -7.67
N THR A 148 9.25 5.36 -7.93
CA THR A 148 8.97 3.91 -8.01
C THR A 148 8.53 3.35 -6.67
N TRP A 149 9.18 3.74 -5.58
CA TRP A 149 8.76 3.36 -4.22
C TRP A 149 7.35 3.83 -3.92
N ALA A 150 7.01 5.09 -4.25
CA ALA A 150 5.67 5.65 -4.05
C ALA A 150 4.59 4.86 -4.80
N ALA A 151 4.87 4.38 -6.00
CA ALA A 151 3.97 3.52 -6.75
C ALA A 151 3.86 2.11 -6.14
N ALA A 152 4.99 1.40 -6.00
CA ALA A 152 5.03 0.00 -5.63
C ALA A 152 4.63 -0.24 -4.15
N SER A 153 5.08 0.62 -3.24
CA SER A 153 4.86 0.45 -1.80
C SER A 153 3.44 0.79 -1.33
N SER A 154 2.55 1.23 -2.22
CA SER A 154 1.11 1.31 -1.93
C SER A 154 0.45 -0.08 -1.81
N PHE A 155 1.14 -1.15 -2.24
CA PHE A 155 0.63 -2.52 -2.13
C PHE A 155 0.39 -2.93 -0.67
N ARG A 156 -0.71 -3.66 -0.47
CA ARG A 156 -1.07 -4.24 0.82
C ARG A 156 -1.26 -5.74 0.69
N GLY A 157 -0.40 -6.52 1.36
CA GLY A 157 -0.47 -7.98 1.39
C GLY A 157 -1.74 -8.53 2.03
N SER A 158 -2.45 -7.73 2.84
CA SER A 158 -3.69 -8.10 3.53
C SER A 158 -4.89 -8.23 2.59
N ASP A 159 -5.03 -7.33 1.62
CA ASP A 159 -6.16 -7.28 0.68
C ASP A 159 -5.74 -7.28 -0.79
N LYS A 160 -4.42 -7.34 -1.06
CA LYS A 160 -3.85 -7.42 -2.41
C LYS A 160 -4.17 -6.21 -3.30
N ARG A 161 -4.41 -5.05 -2.67
CA ARG A 161 -4.65 -3.78 -3.34
C ARG A 161 -3.37 -2.95 -3.43
N GLY A 162 -3.38 -1.94 -4.29
CA GLY A 162 -2.23 -1.08 -4.51
C GLY A 162 -1.17 -1.73 -5.40
N GLY A 163 0.04 -1.17 -5.38
CA GLY A 163 1.14 -1.56 -6.24
C GLY A 163 1.33 -0.66 -7.45
N ALA A 164 2.33 -0.97 -8.26
CA ALA A 164 2.71 -0.15 -9.41
C ALA A 164 1.82 -0.38 -10.65
N ASN A 165 1.18 -1.56 -10.76
CA ASN A 165 0.33 -1.90 -11.90
C ASN A 165 -0.89 -0.97 -11.95
N GLY A 166 -1.28 -0.57 -13.14
CA GLY A 166 -2.30 0.46 -13.35
C GLY A 166 -1.74 1.88 -13.42
N GLY A 167 -0.49 2.11 -13.02
CA GLY A 167 0.14 3.44 -13.06
C GLY A 167 -0.62 4.49 -12.26
N ARG A 168 -1.32 4.08 -11.18
CA ARG A 168 -2.22 4.95 -10.39
C ARG A 168 -1.50 6.07 -9.65
N ILE A 169 -0.18 6.01 -9.56
CA ILE A 169 0.64 7.11 -9.04
C ILE A 169 0.38 8.46 -9.76
N ARG A 170 -0.10 8.45 -11.01
CA ARG A 170 -0.48 9.63 -11.79
C ARG A 170 -1.95 10.04 -11.66
N LEU A 171 -2.77 9.22 -10.96
CA LEU A 171 -4.21 9.39 -10.81
C LEU A 171 -4.60 9.80 -9.38
N GLN A 172 -5.76 10.43 -9.25
CA GLN A 172 -6.32 10.68 -7.92
C GLN A 172 -6.92 9.39 -7.32
N PRO A 173 -6.78 9.19 -5.99
CA PRO A 173 -6.21 10.11 -5.00
C PRO A 173 -4.68 10.05 -4.86
N GLN A 174 -4.01 9.01 -5.36
CA GLN A 174 -2.60 8.70 -5.08
C GLN A 174 -1.64 9.82 -5.49
N ALA A 175 -1.90 10.48 -6.62
CA ALA A 175 -1.10 11.63 -7.06
C ALA A 175 -1.14 12.81 -6.07
N GLY A 176 -2.22 12.92 -5.28
CA GLY A 176 -2.43 13.97 -4.29
C GLY A 176 -1.96 13.64 -2.88
N TRP A 177 -1.55 12.41 -2.58
CA TRP A 177 -1.11 12.03 -1.23
C TRP A 177 0.12 12.83 -0.78
N ALA A 178 0.06 13.36 0.43
CA ALA A 178 1.13 14.22 0.97
C ALA A 178 2.50 13.51 0.96
N VAL A 179 2.54 12.22 1.27
CA VAL A 179 3.77 11.40 1.26
C VAL A 179 4.46 11.37 -0.11
N ASN A 180 3.74 11.60 -1.18
CA ASN A 180 4.24 11.56 -2.55
C ASN A 180 4.74 12.93 -3.05
N GLN A 181 4.60 13.98 -2.23
CA GLN A 181 5.07 15.34 -2.59
C GLN A 181 4.52 15.77 -3.97
N PRO A 182 3.21 16.08 -4.08
CA PRO A 182 2.51 16.23 -5.34
C PRO A 182 3.19 17.15 -6.38
N ASP A 183 3.78 18.27 -5.92
CA ASP A 183 4.43 19.23 -6.82
C ASP A 183 5.71 18.66 -7.46
N GLU A 184 6.53 17.95 -6.69
CA GLU A 184 7.74 17.28 -7.18
C GLU A 184 7.36 16.07 -8.03
N LEU A 185 6.42 15.25 -7.54
CA LEU A 185 5.90 14.10 -8.29
C LEU A 185 5.40 14.53 -9.67
N ALA A 186 4.60 15.59 -9.75
CA ALA A 186 4.08 16.07 -11.04
C ALA A 186 5.19 16.47 -12.04
N GLN A 187 6.36 16.88 -11.56
CA GLN A 187 7.51 17.16 -12.47
C GLN A 187 8.09 15.85 -13.01
N VAL A 188 8.29 14.86 -12.15
CA VAL A 188 8.81 13.54 -12.54
C VAL A 188 7.84 12.83 -13.49
N LEU A 189 6.53 12.87 -13.21
CA LEU A 189 5.52 12.24 -14.05
C LEU A 189 5.50 12.81 -15.46
N ARG A 190 5.61 14.14 -15.62
CA ARG A 190 5.72 14.78 -16.96
C ARG A 190 6.92 14.29 -17.77
N VAL A 191 8.03 14.01 -17.12
CA VAL A 191 9.21 13.45 -17.81
C VAL A 191 8.92 12.03 -18.31
N TYR A 192 8.31 11.19 -17.48
CA TYR A 192 7.90 9.84 -17.88
C TYR A 192 6.85 9.85 -18.99
N GLU A 193 5.86 10.74 -18.93
CA GLU A 193 4.85 10.92 -19.99
C GLU A 193 5.53 11.28 -21.32
N GLY A 194 6.49 12.22 -21.31
CA GLY A 194 7.25 12.59 -22.51
C GLY A 194 8.07 11.42 -23.08
N ILE A 195 8.65 10.57 -22.24
CA ILE A 195 9.37 9.36 -22.69
C ILE A 195 8.37 8.35 -23.28
N GLN A 196 7.24 8.11 -22.61
CA GLN A 196 6.19 7.22 -23.09
C GLN A 196 5.66 7.65 -24.45
N ASP A 197 5.28 8.93 -24.58
CA ASP A 197 4.74 9.49 -25.81
C ASP A 197 5.75 9.35 -26.98
N THR A 198 7.02 9.68 -26.73
CA THR A 198 8.07 9.60 -27.74
C THR A 198 8.30 8.15 -28.18
N PHE A 199 8.37 7.23 -27.24
CA PHE A 199 8.59 5.80 -27.53
C PHE A 199 7.40 5.21 -28.29
N ASN A 200 6.19 5.45 -27.80
CA ASN A 200 4.97 4.87 -28.34
C ASN A 200 4.61 5.47 -29.72
N ALA A 201 5.00 6.72 -30.02
CA ALA A 201 4.83 7.33 -31.34
C ALA A 201 5.65 6.64 -32.44
N GLY A 202 6.67 5.86 -32.08
CA GLY A 202 7.49 5.10 -33.02
C GLY A 202 6.75 3.98 -33.78
N GLY A 203 5.50 3.66 -33.41
CA GLY A 203 4.61 2.72 -34.12
C GLY A 203 4.99 1.25 -33.97
N GLY A 204 5.89 0.92 -33.05
CA GLY A 204 6.29 -0.45 -32.70
C GLY A 204 5.55 -1.01 -31.48
N VAL A 205 6.30 -1.73 -30.64
CA VAL A 205 5.84 -2.19 -29.32
C VAL A 205 5.55 -1.00 -28.43
N GLN A 206 4.54 -1.10 -27.57
CA GLN A 206 4.14 -0.03 -26.66
C GLN A 206 4.67 -0.30 -25.25
N VAL A 207 5.00 0.75 -24.52
CA VAL A 207 5.32 0.69 -23.09
C VAL A 207 4.24 1.38 -22.29
N SER A 208 3.82 0.78 -21.17
CA SER A 208 2.90 1.41 -20.22
C SER A 208 3.66 2.43 -19.34
N PHE A 209 2.90 3.39 -18.82
CA PHE A 209 3.42 4.32 -17.81
C PHE A 209 3.86 3.55 -16.54
N ALA A 210 3.08 2.56 -16.12
CA ALA A 210 3.39 1.71 -14.99
C ALA A 210 4.73 0.99 -15.13
N ASP A 211 5.01 0.43 -16.30
CA ASP A 211 6.31 -0.19 -16.59
C ASP A 211 7.45 0.82 -16.59
N LEU A 212 7.23 2.03 -17.14
CA LEU A 212 8.25 3.09 -17.12
C LEU A 212 8.62 3.54 -15.71
N VAL A 213 7.65 3.68 -14.82
CA VAL A 213 7.91 4.04 -13.41
C VAL A 213 8.78 2.99 -12.74
N VAL A 214 8.46 1.71 -12.92
CA VAL A 214 9.26 0.62 -12.32
C VAL A 214 10.65 0.53 -12.96
N LEU A 215 10.73 0.71 -14.26
CA LEU A 215 12.02 0.72 -14.98
C LEU A 215 12.90 1.91 -14.55
N GLY A 216 12.29 3.05 -14.24
CA GLY A 216 12.98 4.21 -13.68
C GLY A 216 13.67 3.94 -12.36
N GLY A 217 12.96 3.25 -11.45
CA GLY A 217 13.57 2.81 -10.19
C GLY A 217 14.72 1.84 -10.40
N ALA A 218 14.58 0.91 -11.36
CA ALA A 218 15.66 0.01 -11.73
C ALA A 218 16.90 0.79 -12.22
N VAL A 219 16.71 1.80 -13.07
CA VAL A 219 17.80 2.70 -13.54
C VAL A 219 18.47 3.43 -12.37
N GLY A 220 17.68 3.98 -11.43
CA GLY A 220 18.21 4.67 -10.25
C GLY A 220 19.07 3.75 -9.39
N VAL A 221 18.60 2.53 -9.13
CA VAL A 221 19.34 1.52 -8.34
C VAL A 221 20.60 1.05 -9.05
N GLU A 222 20.55 0.80 -10.38
CA GLU A 222 21.72 0.42 -11.17
C GLU A 222 22.81 1.49 -11.15
N GLN A 223 22.43 2.77 -11.32
CA GLN A 223 23.37 3.91 -11.24
C GLN A 223 24.01 4.01 -9.85
N ALA A 224 23.21 3.84 -8.80
CA ALA A 224 23.69 3.90 -7.43
C ALA A 224 24.64 2.74 -7.07
N ALA A 225 24.34 1.55 -7.53
CA ALA A 225 25.19 0.37 -7.36
C ALA A 225 26.52 0.52 -8.12
N GLN A 226 26.46 1.06 -9.34
CA GLN A 226 27.66 1.39 -10.12
C GLN A 226 28.52 2.44 -9.39
N ALA A 227 27.91 3.48 -8.81
CA ALA A 227 28.62 4.50 -8.04
C ALA A 227 29.28 3.92 -6.77
N ALA A 228 28.70 2.88 -6.18
CA ALA A 228 29.25 2.15 -5.05
C ALA A 228 30.38 1.15 -5.45
N GLY A 229 30.62 0.96 -6.75
CA GLY A 229 31.63 0.03 -7.27
C GLY A 229 31.15 -1.41 -7.47
N PHE A 230 29.87 -1.67 -7.32
CA PHE A 230 29.22 -3.01 -7.47
C PHE A 230 28.15 -2.95 -8.55
N PRO A 231 28.49 -2.86 -9.85
CA PRO A 231 27.50 -2.77 -10.90
C PRO A 231 26.61 -4.01 -10.95
N VAL A 232 25.30 -3.80 -11.02
CA VAL A 232 24.28 -4.85 -11.09
C VAL A 232 23.27 -4.56 -12.17
N THR A 233 22.53 -5.57 -12.58
CA THR A 233 21.29 -5.40 -13.37
C THR A 233 20.10 -5.70 -12.48
N VAL A 234 19.19 -4.73 -12.33
CA VAL A 234 17.95 -4.91 -11.59
C VAL A 234 16.97 -5.70 -12.47
N PRO A 235 16.45 -6.85 -12.00
CA PRO A 235 15.46 -7.62 -12.74
C PRO A 235 14.21 -6.78 -13.03
N PHE A 236 13.75 -6.82 -14.27
CA PHE A 236 12.56 -6.12 -14.72
C PHE A 236 11.70 -7.05 -15.58
N THR A 237 10.41 -7.14 -15.28
CA THR A 237 9.43 -7.90 -16.06
C THR A 237 8.39 -6.93 -16.60
N PRO A 238 8.28 -6.76 -17.92
CA PRO A 238 7.28 -5.89 -18.56
C PRO A 238 5.88 -6.50 -18.48
N GLY A 239 4.87 -5.71 -18.85
CA GLY A 239 3.49 -6.18 -19.00
C GLY A 239 2.50 -5.55 -18.02
N ARG A 240 2.91 -4.54 -17.23
CA ARG A 240 1.96 -3.69 -16.52
C ARG A 240 1.15 -2.88 -17.53
N THR A 241 -0.07 -2.53 -17.15
CA THR A 241 -0.97 -1.71 -17.98
C THR A 241 -1.43 -0.48 -17.19
N ASP A 242 -1.99 0.50 -17.89
CA ASP A 242 -2.33 1.79 -17.33
C ASP A 242 -3.84 1.89 -17.10
N ALA A 243 -4.27 2.00 -15.85
CA ALA A 243 -5.65 2.29 -15.50
C ALA A 243 -6.02 3.73 -15.86
N THR A 244 -7.31 3.98 -16.06
CA THR A 244 -7.87 5.32 -16.18
C THR A 244 -8.38 5.83 -14.82
N GLN A 245 -8.73 7.12 -14.75
CA GLN A 245 -9.36 7.68 -13.56
C GLN A 245 -10.71 7.02 -13.26
N GLU A 246 -11.47 6.69 -14.30
CA GLU A 246 -12.78 6.01 -14.19
C GLU A 246 -12.65 4.56 -13.70
N GLN A 247 -11.50 3.93 -13.89
CA GLN A 247 -11.14 2.61 -13.36
C GLN A 247 -10.57 2.66 -11.95
N THR A 248 -10.55 3.82 -11.31
CA THR A 248 -10.04 4.01 -9.96
C THR A 248 -11.19 4.35 -9.01
N ASP A 249 -11.47 3.48 -8.06
CA ASP A 249 -12.43 3.72 -6.96
C ASP A 249 -11.79 4.71 -5.96
N VAL A 250 -11.91 6.01 -6.25
CA VAL A 250 -11.24 7.09 -5.53
C VAL A 250 -11.49 7.00 -4.02
N GLU A 251 -12.75 6.83 -3.61
CA GLU A 251 -13.14 6.79 -2.19
C GLU A 251 -12.47 5.60 -1.46
N SER A 252 -12.52 4.41 -2.05
CA SER A 252 -11.95 3.23 -1.40
C SER A 252 -10.43 3.14 -1.59
N PHE A 253 -9.87 3.74 -2.63
CA PHE A 253 -8.43 3.79 -2.88
C PHE A 253 -7.72 4.77 -1.94
N ASP A 254 -8.40 5.80 -1.49
CA ASP A 254 -7.88 6.78 -0.51
C ASP A 254 -7.46 6.10 0.81
N ALA A 255 -8.13 5.02 1.18
CA ALA A 255 -7.77 4.20 2.35
C ALA A 255 -6.39 3.51 2.24
N LEU A 256 -5.73 3.57 1.08
CA LEU A 256 -4.34 3.10 0.89
C LEU A 256 -3.31 4.16 1.26
N GLU A 257 -3.72 5.42 1.48
CA GLU A 257 -2.80 6.47 1.95
C GLU A 257 -2.18 6.05 3.29
N THR A 258 -0.85 6.13 3.34
CA THR A 258 -0.13 5.70 4.53
C THR A 258 -0.05 6.80 5.58
N ALA A 259 -0.35 6.48 6.83
CA ALA A 259 -0.16 7.39 7.96
C ALA A 259 1.33 7.65 8.25
N ALA A 260 2.19 6.69 7.93
CA ALA A 260 3.64 6.85 7.96
C ALA A 260 4.31 5.95 6.93
N ASP A 261 5.43 6.41 6.40
CA ASP A 261 6.34 5.61 5.59
C ASP A 261 7.76 5.74 6.12
N GLY A 262 8.13 4.84 7.01
CA GLY A 262 9.46 4.80 7.61
C GLY A 262 10.58 4.63 6.60
N PHE A 263 10.29 4.05 5.42
CA PHE A 263 11.26 3.93 4.33
C PHE A 263 11.64 5.27 3.71
N ARG A 264 10.76 6.27 3.77
CA ARG A 264 10.99 7.65 3.31
C ARG A 264 11.07 8.68 4.45
N ASN A 265 11.14 8.25 5.71
CA ASN A 265 11.07 9.13 6.89
C ASN A 265 9.84 10.07 6.90
N TYR A 266 8.71 9.59 6.38
CA TYR A 266 7.45 10.31 6.39
C TYR A 266 6.58 9.89 7.57
N VAL A 267 6.01 10.88 8.25
CA VAL A 267 4.96 10.69 9.28
C VAL A 267 3.90 11.75 9.05
N SER A 268 2.64 11.34 8.92
CA SER A 268 1.50 12.24 8.85
C SER A 268 1.36 13.03 10.17
N LYS A 269 0.90 14.27 10.07
CA LYS A 269 0.63 15.12 11.25
C LYS A 269 -0.42 14.52 12.18
N ASP A 270 -1.29 13.66 11.64
CA ASP A 270 -2.39 13.04 12.37
C ASP A 270 -2.04 11.64 12.90
N ALA A 271 -0.82 11.16 12.67
CA ALA A 271 -0.38 9.85 13.14
C ALA A 271 -0.34 9.81 14.68
N GLN A 272 -1.11 8.90 15.28
CA GLN A 272 -1.19 8.72 16.73
C GLN A 272 -0.26 7.61 17.25
N ILE A 273 0.29 6.81 16.33
CA ILE A 273 1.15 5.67 16.64
C ILE A 273 2.60 6.05 16.30
N PRO A 274 3.59 5.71 17.15
CA PRO A 274 4.98 5.98 16.86
C PRO A 274 5.45 5.38 15.53
N ALA A 275 6.28 6.12 14.79
CA ALA A 275 6.71 5.78 13.44
C ALA A 275 7.37 4.41 13.32
N GLU A 276 8.12 3.98 14.35
CA GLU A 276 8.77 2.68 14.39
C GLU A 276 7.79 1.49 14.44
N PHE A 277 6.59 1.66 15.02
CA PHE A 277 5.54 0.64 14.97
C PHE A 277 4.83 0.62 13.61
N LEU A 278 4.58 1.81 13.04
CA LEU A 278 4.02 1.93 11.70
C LEU A 278 4.97 1.41 10.62
N LEU A 279 6.30 1.45 10.86
CA LEU A 279 7.28 0.80 10.00
C LEU A 279 7.07 -0.72 9.94
N ILE A 280 6.84 -1.37 11.08
CA ILE A 280 6.59 -2.81 11.14
C ILE A 280 5.28 -3.17 10.44
N ASP A 281 4.23 -2.37 10.65
CA ASP A 281 2.96 -2.54 9.93
C ASP A 281 3.15 -2.44 8.41
N LYS A 282 3.85 -1.40 7.94
CA LYS A 282 4.19 -1.22 6.52
C LYS A 282 5.01 -2.38 5.96
N ALA A 283 6.00 -2.87 6.71
CA ALA A 283 6.80 -4.02 6.32
C ALA A 283 5.95 -5.30 6.19
N ASN A 284 5.00 -5.52 7.11
CA ASN A 284 4.05 -6.64 7.03
C ASN A 284 3.13 -6.53 5.81
N LEU A 285 2.62 -5.34 5.52
CA LEU A 285 1.80 -5.10 4.32
C LEU A 285 2.58 -5.39 3.03
N LEU A 286 3.87 -5.08 3.01
CA LEU A 286 4.78 -5.39 1.91
C LEU A 286 5.37 -6.82 1.99
N THR A 287 4.91 -7.65 2.94
CA THR A 287 5.39 -9.03 3.12
C THR A 287 6.90 -9.17 3.33
N LEU A 288 7.54 -8.14 3.90
CA LEU A 288 8.98 -8.10 4.10
C LEU A 288 9.39 -8.88 5.35
N SER A 289 10.47 -9.64 5.23
CA SER A 289 11.20 -10.20 6.36
C SER A 289 12.07 -9.12 7.04
N ALA A 290 12.57 -9.38 8.24
CA ALA A 290 13.45 -8.45 8.94
C ALA A 290 14.74 -8.09 8.15
N PRO A 291 15.44 -9.02 7.48
CA PRO A 291 16.54 -8.66 6.58
C PRO A 291 16.13 -7.78 5.40
N GLU A 292 15.02 -8.08 4.73
CA GLU A 292 14.51 -7.28 3.60
C GLU A 292 14.12 -5.87 4.05
N LEU A 293 13.44 -5.74 5.19
CA LEU A 293 13.14 -4.44 5.82
C LEU A 293 14.44 -3.66 6.10
N THR A 294 15.43 -4.31 6.71
CA THR A 294 16.69 -3.67 7.12
C THR A 294 17.45 -3.17 5.91
N VAL A 295 17.66 -4.01 4.91
CA VAL A 295 18.43 -3.64 3.71
C VAL A 295 17.75 -2.51 2.92
N LEU A 296 16.40 -2.51 2.83
CA LEU A 296 15.66 -1.45 2.16
C LEU A 296 15.77 -0.11 2.89
N ILE A 297 15.66 -0.10 4.21
CA ILE A 297 15.86 1.14 5.00
C ILE A 297 17.27 1.70 4.75
N GLY A 298 18.31 0.90 4.97
CA GLY A 298 19.68 1.37 4.79
C GLY A 298 19.95 1.89 3.37
N GLY A 299 19.49 1.17 2.35
CA GLY A 299 19.68 1.56 0.96
C GLY A 299 18.91 2.82 0.60
N LEU A 300 17.63 2.92 0.94
CA LEU A 300 16.83 4.11 0.65
C LEU A 300 17.38 5.38 1.33
N ARG A 301 17.98 5.24 2.53
CA ARG A 301 18.68 6.35 3.21
C ARG A 301 19.88 6.85 2.42
N VAL A 302 20.80 5.96 2.05
CA VAL A 302 22.00 6.38 1.30
C VAL A 302 21.67 6.86 -0.11
N LEU A 303 20.53 6.45 -0.68
CA LEU A 303 20.01 6.95 -1.95
C LEU A 303 19.32 8.34 -1.84
N GLY A 304 19.13 8.85 -0.63
CA GLY A 304 18.46 10.13 -0.39
C GLY A 304 16.95 10.10 -0.67
N ALA A 305 16.31 8.93 -0.58
CA ALA A 305 14.89 8.74 -0.86
C ALA A 305 13.98 9.18 0.30
N ASN A 306 14.33 10.25 0.99
CA ASN A 306 13.59 10.78 2.13
C ASN A 306 12.54 11.81 1.71
N TYR A 307 11.43 11.85 2.45
CA TYR A 307 10.41 12.87 2.32
C TYR A 307 11.02 14.28 2.49
N GLN A 308 10.68 15.20 1.57
CA GLN A 308 11.21 16.56 1.52
C GLN A 308 12.75 16.64 1.50
N SER A 309 13.39 15.66 0.90
CA SER A 309 14.87 15.58 0.81
C SER A 309 15.55 15.75 2.18
N SER A 310 14.90 15.27 3.25
CA SER A 310 15.42 15.32 4.61
C SER A 310 16.74 14.57 4.72
N SER A 311 17.70 15.11 5.48
CA SER A 311 18.98 14.46 5.78
C SER A 311 18.91 13.43 6.93
N LEU A 312 17.74 13.25 7.54
CA LEU A 312 17.58 12.29 8.65
C LEU A 312 17.88 10.86 8.19
N GLY A 313 18.82 10.21 8.87
CA GLY A 313 19.23 8.85 8.56
C GLY A 313 20.16 8.71 7.35
N VAL A 314 20.53 9.80 6.67
CA VAL A 314 21.50 9.79 5.56
C VAL A 314 22.91 9.72 6.15
N PHE A 315 23.28 8.53 6.67
CA PHE A 315 24.56 8.30 7.33
C PHE A 315 25.65 7.91 6.33
N THR A 316 25.93 8.77 5.36
CA THR A 316 26.97 8.55 4.34
C THR A 316 27.55 9.88 3.85
N GLU A 317 28.82 9.87 3.48
CA GLU A 317 29.51 10.99 2.82
C GLU A 317 29.31 10.97 1.30
N THR A 318 28.70 9.91 0.75
CA THR A 318 28.48 9.72 -0.70
C THR A 318 26.99 9.47 -1.02
N PRO A 319 26.09 10.44 -0.76
CA PRO A 319 24.68 10.28 -1.06
C PRO A 319 24.46 9.94 -2.54
N GLY A 320 23.57 9.00 -2.82
CA GLY A 320 23.30 8.49 -4.17
C GLY A 320 24.13 7.27 -4.57
N ALA A 321 25.13 6.87 -3.78
CA ALA A 321 25.82 5.59 -3.95
C ALA A 321 25.22 4.53 -3.04
N LEU A 322 24.94 3.34 -3.56
CA LEU A 322 24.33 2.23 -2.79
C LEU A 322 25.38 1.52 -1.94
N THR A 323 25.82 2.19 -0.88
CA THR A 323 26.81 1.70 0.08
C THR A 323 26.13 1.17 1.35
N ASN A 324 26.86 0.36 2.14
CA ASN A 324 26.41 -0.10 3.45
C ASN A 324 26.68 0.92 4.59
N ASP A 325 27.02 2.15 4.26
CA ASP A 325 27.43 3.21 5.19
C ASP A 325 26.40 3.50 6.27
N PHE A 326 25.09 3.39 5.94
CA PHE A 326 24.03 3.55 6.94
C PHE A 326 24.28 2.69 8.18
N PHE A 327 24.62 1.42 8.00
CA PHE A 327 24.85 0.49 9.09
C PHE A 327 26.19 0.72 9.78
N VAL A 328 27.24 1.00 9.02
CA VAL A 328 28.57 1.29 9.54
C VAL A 328 28.52 2.49 10.48
N ASN A 329 27.90 3.60 10.03
CA ASN A 329 27.86 4.86 10.78
C ASN A 329 26.80 4.84 11.92
N LEU A 330 25.68 4.12 11.75
CA LEU A 330 24.70 3.94 12.83
C LEU A 330 25.32 3.19 14.02
N LEU A 331 26.15 2.19 13.74
CA LEU A 331 26.71 1.28 14.75
C LEU A 331 28.13 1.67 15.23
N ASP A 332 28.68 2.77 14.69
CA ASP A 332 29.99 3.26 15.08
C ASP A 332 30.04 3.59 16.58
N MET A 333 30.95 2.92 17.30
CA MET A 333 31.15 3.11 18.74
C MET A 333 31.72 4.49 19.08
N GLY A 334 32.28 5.20 18.10
CA GLY A 334 32.73 6.59 18.23
C GLY A 334 31.60 7.58 18.30
N THR A 335 30.39 7.18 17.89
CA THR A 335 29.18 8.03 17.88
C THR A 335 28.34 7.81 19.14
N GLU A 336 27.89 8.91 19.75
CA GLU A 336 26.91 8.92 20.84
C GLU A 336 25.60 9.49 20.35
N TRP A 337 24.53 8.70 20.44
CA TRP A 337 23.19 9.11 20.04
C TRP A 337 22.43 9.73 21.21
N THR A 338 21.99 10.97 21.06
CA THR A 338 21.19 11.70 22.06
C THR A 338 19.91 12.26 21.43
N PRO A 339 18.78 12.32 22.17
CA PRO A 339 17.59 12.99 21.68
C PRO A 339 17.90 14.47 21.34
N SER A 340 17.30 14.96 20.25
CA SER A 340 17.36 16.39 19.93
C SER A 340 16.62 17.22 20.98
N ALA A 341 17.12 18.42 21.25
CA ALA A 341 16.47 19.36 22.17
C ALA A 341 15.21 20.03 21.57
N THR A 342 14.99 19.91 20.26
CA THR A 342 13.96 20.65 19.51
C THR A 342 12.91 19.78 18.87
N ASP A 343 13.15 18.46 18.73
CA ASP A 343 12.21 17.52 18.09
C ASP A 343 12.36 16.13 18.71
N ASP A 344 11.32 15.65 19.33
CA ASP A 344 11.27 14.34 20.02
C ASP A 344 11.45 13.14 19.07
N ASN A 345 11.28 13.34 17.76
CA ASN A 345 11.47 12.29 16.74
C ASN A 345 12.87 12.28 16.13
N VAL A 346 13.72 13.24 16.51
CA VAL A 346 15.08 13.39 15.98
C VAL A 346 16.11 13.07 17.04
N TYR A 347 17.18 12.40 16.62
CA TYR A 347 18.36 12.10 17.41
C TYR A 347 19.61 12.69 16.75
N GLU A 348 20.51 13.16 17.57
CA GLU A 348 21.80 13.69 17.16
C GLU A 348 22.89 12.67 17.45
N GLY A 349 23.61 12.24 16.41
CA GLY A 349 24.83 11.44 16.52
C GLY A 349 26.04 12.35 16.72
N ARG A 350 26.63 12.29 17.90
CA ARG A 350 27.77 13.12 18.29
C ARG A 350 29.05 12.32 18.34
N ASP A 351 30.12 12.86 17.77
CA ASP A 351 31.46 12.31 17.96
C ASP A 351 31.82 12.38 19.43
N ARG A 352 32.20 11.25 20.03
CA ARG A 352 32.50 11.14 21.49
C ARG A 352 33.72 11.94 21.91
N ALA A 353 34.66 12.15 21.02
CA ALA A 353 35.90 12.85 21.35
C ALA A 353 35.75 14.36 21.32
N THR A 354 34.94 14.87 20.38
CA THR A 354 34.78 16.31 20.11
C THR A 354 33.45 16.88 20.60
N GLY A 355 32.42 16.05 20.76
CA GLY A 355 31.04 16.45 21.04
C GLY A 355 30.31 17.06 19.82
N ALA A 356 30.95 17.13 18.66
CA ALA A 356 30.35 17.68 17.46
C ALA A 356 29.25 16.76 16.92
N VAL A 357 28.13 17.35 16.44
CA VAL A 357 27.08 16.59 15.74
C VAL A 357 27.61 16.22 14.36
N THR A 358 27.67 14.93 14.07
CA THR A 358 28.08 14.36 12.79
C THR A 358 26.87 13.91 11.97
N TRP A 359 25.91 13.27 12.64
CA TRP A 359 24.72 12.71 12.02
C TRP A 359 23.43 13.16 12.71
N THR A 360 22.33 13.10 11.97
CA THR A 360 20.99 13.23 12.54
C THR A 360 20.13 12.08 12.04
N GLY A 361 19.41 11.42 12.93
CA GLY A 361 18.56 10.27 12.60
C GLY A 361 17.18 10.40 13.20
N SER A 362 16.22 9.69 12.62
CA SER A 362 14.87 9.57 13.17
C SER A 362 14.77 8.41 14.16
N ARG A 363 13.66 8.33 14.89
CA ARG A 363 13.32 7.15 15.72
C ARG A 363 13.35 5.86 14.89
N VAL A 364 12.87 5.92 13.63
CA VAL A 364 12.91 4.78 12.70
C VAL A 364 14.34 4.33 12.42
N ASP A 365 15.27 5.25 12.26
CA ASP A 365 16.67 4.88 11.99
C ASP A 365 17.32 4.22 13.20
N LEU A 366 17.05 4.75 14.40
CA LEU A 366 17.69 4.30 15.64
C LEU A 366 17.24 2.91 16.10
N VAL A 367 16.05 2.41 15.68
CA VAL A 367 15.63 1.04 16.05
C VAL A 367 16.53 -0.04 15.44
N PHE A 368 17.21 0.25 14.31
CA PHE A 368 18.18 -0.67 13.71
C PHE A 368 19.48 -0.79 14.52
N GLY A 369 19.74 0.14 15.42
CA GLY A 369 20.84 0.06 16.39
C GLY A 369 20.41 -0.38 17.79
N SER A 370 19.12 -0.34 18.14
CA SER A 370 18.61 -0.56 19.49
C SER A 370 17.73 -1.80 19.66
N ASN A 371 16.96 -2.21 18.64
CA ASN A 371 16.18 -3.45 18.68
C ASN A 371 17.12 -4.65 18.45
N SER A 372 17.11 -5.65 19.33
CA SER A 372 18.07 -6.76 19.29
C SER A 372 18.07 -7.56 17.98
N GLN A 373 16.92 -7.79 17.37
CA GLN A 373 16.81 -8.53 16.11
C GLN A 373 17.29 -7.69 14.93
N LEU A 374 16.80 -6.45 14.81
CA LEU A 374 17.18 -5.54 13.72
C LEU A 374 18.66 -5.16 13.80
N ARG A 375 19.16 -4.95 15.01
CA ARG A 375 20.59 -4.68 15.24
C ARG A 375 21.48 -5.85 14.79
N ALA A 376 21.11 -7.08 15.09
CA ALA A 376 21.88 -8.25 14.63
C ALA A 376 21.97 -8.33 13.10
N VAL A 377 20.90 -7.97 12.39
CA VAL A 377 20.91 -7.87 10.93
C VAL A 377 21.73 -6.68 10.44
N ALA A 378 21.61 -5.52 11.10
CA ALA A 378 22.39 -4.32 10.78
C ALA A 378 23.90 -4.57 10.99
N GLU A 379 24.30 -5.27 12.05
CA GLU A 379 25.70 -5.65 12.29
C GLU A 379 26.26 -6.56 11.18
N ALA A 380 25.43 -7.47 10.64
CA ALA A 380 25.85 -8.31 9.52
C ALA A 380 26.12 -7.49 8.24
N TYR A 381 25.37 -6.42 8.01
CA TYR A 381 25.60 -5.51 6.86
C TYR A 381 26.70 -4.47 7.12
N ALA A 382 27.05 -4.20 8.37
CA ALA A 382 28.08 -3.21 8.72
C ALA A 382 29.51 -3.71 8.53
N THR A 383 29.71 -5.01 8.24
CA THR A 383 31.06 -5.57 8.05
C THR A 383 31.67 -5.17 6.70
N ASP A 384 33.01 -5.11 6.64
CA ASP A 384 33.72 -4.69 5.42
C ASP A 384 33.51 -5.63 4.22
N ASP A 385 33.29 -6.90 4.49
CA ASP A 385 33.05 -7.94 3.48
C ASP A 385 31.59 -8.06 3.05
N ALA A 386 30.65 -7.29 3.67
CA ALA A 386 29.25 -7.31 3.36
C ALA A 386 28.82 -6.34 2.25
N LYS A 387 29.70 -5.49 1.72
CA LYS A 387 29.36 -4.43 0.76
C LYS A 387 28.63 -4.95 -0.48
N GLU A 388 29.19 -5.96 -1.14
CA GLU A 388 28.61 -6.59 -2.31
C GLU A 388 27.31 -7.33 -1.95
N LYS A 389 27.30 -8.07 -0.85
CA LYS A 389 26.09 -8.74 -0.33
C LYS A 389 24.96 -7.74 -0.09
N PHE A 390 25.24 -6.60 0.53
CA PHE A 390 24.26 -5.55 0.78
C PHE A 390 23.60 -5.08 -0.53
N VAL A 391 24.39 -4.81 -1.58
CA VAL A 391 23.88 -4.38 -2.88
C VAL A 391 22.95 -5.45 -3.48
N HIS A 392 23.36 -6.71 -3.47
CA HIS A 392 22.55 -7.79 -4.02
C HIS A 392 21.26 -8.03 -3.23
N ASP A 393 21.33 -8.01 -1.91
CA ASP A 393 20.15 -8.19 -1.05
C ASP A 393 19.17 -7.00 -1.19
N PHE A 394 19.70 -5.76 -1.36
CA PHE A 394 18.88 -4.60 -1.67
C PHE A 394 18.14 -4.78 -3.00
N VAL A 395 18.84 -5.17 -4.06
CA VAL A 395 18.25 -5.41 -5.38
C VAL A 395 17.16 -6.49 -5.33
N ALA A 396 17.41 -7.56 -4.57
CA ALA A 396 16.41 -8.62 -4.39
C ALA A 396 15.15 -8.12 -3.67
N ALA A 397 15.31 -7.39 -2.56
CA ALA A 397 14.19 -6.83 -1.81
C ALA A 397 13.44 -5.73 -2.61
N TRP A 398 14.17 -4.89 -3.34
CA TRP A 398 13.62 -3.90 -4.24
C TRP A 398 12.77 -4.52 -5.34
N THR A 399 13.30 -5.56 -5.99
CA THR A 399 12.60 -6.30 -7.05
C THR A 399 11.35 -6.98 -6.51
N LYS A 400 11.42 -7.54 -5.30
CA LYS A 400 10.25 -8.11 -4.63
C LYS A 400 9.15 -7.08 -4.46
N VAL A 401 9.44 -5.91 -3.86
CA VAL A 401 8.44 -4.85 -3.65
C VAL A 401 7.86 -4.37 -4.98
N SER A 402 8.68 -4.19 -5.99
CA SER A 402 8.25 -3.73 -7.32
C SER A 402 7.33 -4.71 -8.05
N ASN A 403 7.28 -5.98 -7.62
CA ASN A 403 6.49 -7.04 -8.26
C ASN A 403 5.40 -7.64 -7.37
N LEU A 404 5.13 -7.09 -6.16
CA LEU A 404 4.13 -7.65 -5.25
C LEU A 404 2.72 -7.74 -5.84
N ASP A 405 2.38 -6.87 -6.76
CA ASP A 405 1.10 -6.80 -7.46
C ASP A 405 1.06 -7.56 -8.81
N ARG A 406 2.15 -8.25 -9.17
CA ARG A 406 2.27 -8.99 -10.42
C ARG A 406 1.78 -10.43 -10.25
N PHE A 407 0.45 -10.59 -10.21
CA PHE A 407 -0.21 -11.88 -10.11
C PHE A 407 -0.28 -12.65 -11.45
N ASP A 408 0.11 -12.03 -12.52
CA ASP A 408 0.19 -12.54 -13.88
C ASP A 408 1.55 -13.20 -14.18
N VAL A 409 2.56 -12.95 -13.34
CA VAL A 409 3.88 -13.56 -13.46
C VAL A 409 3.94 -14.78 -12.54
N THR A 410 4.10 -15.95 -13.11
CA THR A 410 4.39 -17.17 -12.33
C THR A 410 5.81 -17.09 -11.78
N ALA A 411 5.95 -17.22 -10.47
CA ALA A 411 7.23 -17.26 -9.78
C ALA A 411 8.07 -18.48 -10.20
#